data_0248d704e4eec14b7043135208f886c2
#
_entry.id   0248d704e4eec14b7043135208f886c2
#
_cell.length_a   1.000
_cell.length_b   1.000
_cell.length_c   1.000
_cell.angle_alpha   90.00
_cell.angle_beta   90.00
_cell.angle_gamma   90.00
#
_symmetry.space_group_name_H-M   'P 1'
#
loop_
_entity.id
_entity.type
_entity.pdbx_description
1 polymer ?
#
loop_
_entity_poly.entity_id
_entity_poly.type
_entity_poly.pdbx_seq_one_letter_code
_entity_poly.pdbx_strand_id
1 'polypeptide(L)'
;MSSDERQIAFFLDFENIALGVREKKKLRFDIDLMLQRLLEKGKILVKRAYGDWSRYKAYRQDLHTAAIELIEIPQRSYSGKNSADIRLVVDAMDLCYSKEHVDTFAIASGDSDFSPLVSKLRENAKYVIGLGVENSTSDLLVENCDEFIFYEDLIRSQKTPLKQHNIPAKKAEAFEVVISSIRALEREGKTAIWASMVKETVKRKKPSFAESHYGYSSFSKLLEEAENLKLLQLKRDERSGSYLISHLS
;
A
#
# COMPACT_ATOMS: atom_id res chain seq x y z
N MET A 1 -14.49 2.45 -20.35
CA MET A 1 -13.26 3.21 -20.09
C MET A 1 -12.64 2.55 -18.87
N SER A 2 -11.52 1.86 -19.04
CA SER A 2 -10.80 1.28 -17.90
C SER A 2 -10.39 2.46 -17.00
N SER A 3 -10.71 2.40 -15.72
CA SER A 3 -10.09 3.30 -14.75
C SER A 3 -8.59 3.12 -14.92
N ASP A 4 -7.87 4.20 -15.22
CA ASP A 4 -6.41 4.20 -15.32
C ASP A 4 -5.86 3.72 -13.96
N GLU A 5 -5.58 2.42 -13.87
CA GLU A 5 -5.00 1.80 -12.70
C GLU A 5 -3.56 2.28 -12.57
N ARG A 6 -3.22 2.98 -11.49
CA ARG A 6 -1.88 3.50 -11.25
C ARG A 6 -0.82 2.41 -11.33
N GLN A 7 0.27 2.71 -12.00
CA GLN A 7 1.43 1.85 -12.13
C GLN A 7 2.55 2.36 -11.20
N ILE A 8 2.71 1.71 -10.05
CA ILE A 8 3.47 2.23 -8.93
C ILE A 8 4.89 1.64 -8.92
N ALA A 9 5.90 2.51 -8.74
CA ALA A 9 7.24 2.14 -8.32
C ALA A 9 7.44 2.54 -6.85
N PHE A 10 7.82 1.59 -6.02
CA PHE A 10 8.03 1.77 -4.59
C PHE A 10 9.51 1.72 -4.23
N PHE A 11 9.99 2.78 -3.58
CA PHE A 11 11.35 2.97 -3.11
C PHE A 11 11.35 3.18 -1.59
N LEU A 12 12.06 2.33 -0.86
CA LEU A 12 12.11 2.34 0.60
C LEU A 12 13.52 2.68 1.07
N ASP A 13 13.68 3.84 1.69
CA ASP A 13 14.80 4.17 2.56
C ASP A 13 14.58 3.45 3.90
N PHE A 14 15.14 2.23 3.97
CA PHE A 14 14.86 1.33 5.09
C PHE A 14 15.39 1.87 6.41
N GLU A 15 16.58 2.51 6.40
CA GLU A 15 17.20 2.99 7.63
C GLU A 15 16.36 4.09 8.27
N ASN A 16 15.89 5.05 7.50
CA ASN A 16 15.06 6.14 7.99
C ASN A 16 13.75 5.62 8.60
N ILE A 17 13.03 4.76 7.88
CA ILE A 17 11.76 4.21 8.33
C ILE A 17 11.95 3.29 9.55
N ALA A 18 12.94 2.39 9.52
CA ALA A 18 13.19 1.45 10.61
C ALA A 18 13.60 2.17 11.91
N LEU A 19 14.40 3.24 11.81
CA LEU A 19 14.76 4.06 12.96
C LEU A 19 13.54 4.80 13.53
N GLY A 20 12.75 5.47 12.68
CA GLY A 20 11.54 6.17 13.09
C GLY A 20 10.53 5.27 13.80
N VAL A 21 10.29 4.06 13.26
CA VAL A 21 9.40 3.07 13.90
C VAL A 21 9.96 2.58 15.24
N ARG A 22 11.28 2.35 15.32
CA ARG A 22 11.95 1.85 16.53
C ARG A 22 11.91 2.86 17.68
N GLU A 23 11.98 4.15 17.41
CA GLU A 23 11.87 5.22 18.43
C GLU A 23 10.52 5.18 19.14
N LYS A 24 9.47 4.72 18.47
CA LYS A 24 8.16 4.47 19.08
C LYS A 24 8.13 3.09 19.73
N LYS A 25 8.73 2.93 20.90
CA LYS A 25 9.02 1.72 21.72
C LYS A 25 8.01 0.56 21.69
N LYS A 26 6.83 0.69 21.06
CA LYS A 26 5.76 -0.32 20.98
C LYS A 26 5.44 -0.75 19.56
N LEU A 27 6.09 -0.19 18.53
CA LEU A 27 5.81 -0.50 17.15
C LEU A 27 6.91 -1.42 16.57
N ARG A 28 6.49 -2.44 15.87
CA ARG A 28 7.35 -3.25 14.99
C ARG A 28 7.08 -2.82 13.56
N PHE A 29 8.15 -2.64 12.79
CA PHE A 29 8.02 -2.40 11.36
C PHE A 29 7.44 -3.63 10.67
N ASP A 30 6.40 -3.40 9.88
CA ASP A 30 5.71 -4.39 9.07
C ASP A 30 5.54 -3.81 7.66
N ILE A 31 6.29 -4.36 6.72
CA ILE A 31 6.29 -3.91 5.32
C ILE A 31 4.95 -4.14 4.63
N ASP A 32 4.22 -5.19 5.03
CA ASP A 32 2.96 -5.54 4.41
C ASP A 32 1.91 -4.43 4.57
N LEU A 33 1.99 -3.63 5.65
CA LEU A 33 1.11 -2.47 5.83
C LEU A 33 1.27 -1.43 4.72
N MET A 34 2.51 -1.09 4.39
CA MET A 34 2.80 -0.14 3.31
C MET A 34 2.37 -0.70 1.96
N LEU A 35 2.72 -1.96 1.68
CA LEU A 35 2.38 -2.60 0.41
C LEU A 35 0.86 -2.74 0.25
N GLN A 36 0.13 -3.14 1.28
CA GLN A 36 -1.32 -3.23 1.25
C GLN A 36 -1.96 -1.86 0.93
N ARG A 37 -1.46 -0.78 1.54
CA ARG A 37 -1.95 0.58 1.27
C ARG A 37 -1.67 1.02 -0.17
N LEU A 38 -0.50 0.70 -0.72
CA LEU A 38 -0.16 1.01 -2.11
C LEU A 38 -1.00 0.16 -3.11
N LEU A 39 -1.25 -1.12 -2.79
CA LEU A 39 -2.11 -1.99 -3.61
C LEU A 39 -3.57 -1.52 -3.64
N GLU A 40 -4.03 -0.75 -2.67
CA GLU A 40 -5.35 -0.08 -2.72
C GLU A 40 -5.41 0.96 -3.85
N LYS A 41 -4.28 1.61 -4.16
CA LYS A 41 -4.18 2.69 -5.13
C LYS A 41 -3.88 2.22 -6.55
N GLY A 42 -3.16 1.11 -6.70
CA GLY A 42 -2.76 0.61 -8.01
C GLY A 42 -1.91 -0.64 -7.95
N LYS A 43 -1.29 -0.96 -9.08
CA LYS A 43 -0.39 -2.10 -9.23
C LYS A 43 1.04 -1.68 -8.93
N ILE A 44 1.72 -2.41 -8.04
CA ILE A 44 3.13 -2.15 -7.74
C ILE A 44 3.99 -2.96 -8.72
N LEU A 45 4.72 -2.28 -9.60
CA LEU A 45 5.58 -2.89 -10.62
C LEU A 45 7.01 -3.07 -10.16
N VAL A 46 7.51 -2.13 -9.36
CA VAL A 46 8.88 -2.12 -8.86
C VAL A 46 8.84 -1.94 -7.34
N LYS A 47 9.65 -2.72 -6.65
CA LYS A 47 9.81 -2.63 -5.19
C LYS A 47 11.30 -2.71 -4.86
N ARG A 48 11.89 -1.64 -4.35
CA ARG A 48 13.31 -1.57 -3.97
C ARG A 48 13.45 -1.02 -2.56
N ALA A 49 14.35 -1.60 -1.79
CA ALA A 49 14.71 -1.12 -0.47
C ALA A 49 16.22 -0.92 -0.35
N TYR A 50 16.62 0.21 0.21
CA TYR A 50 18.00 0.68 0.31
C TYR A 50 18.43 0.67 1.78
N GLY A 51 19.62 0.15 2.06
CA GLY A 51 20.18 0.12 3.40
C GLY A 51 21.39 -0.77 3.55
N ASP A 52 22.05 -0.69 4.71
CA ASP A 52 23.10 -1.63 5.12
C ASP A 52 22.47 -2.90 5.71
N TRP A 53 22.22 -3.89 4.86
CA TRP A 53 21.55 -5.13 5.24
C TRP A 53 22.36 -6.03 6.19
N SER A 54 23.64 -5.70 6.40
CA SER A 54 24.44 -6.36 7.43
C SER A 54 23.95 -6.02 8.84
N ARG A 55 23.40 -4.80 9.02
CA ARG A 55 22.85 -4.28 10.29
C ARG A 55 21.39 -4.69 10.50
N TYR A 56 20.64 -4.92 9.41
CA TYR A 56 19.20 -5.16 9.43
C TYR A 56 18.83 -6.59 9.02
N LYS A 57 19.66 -7.58 9.37
CA LYS A 57 19.48 -8.99 8.99
C LYS A 57 18.11 -9.56 9.35
N ALA A 58 17.53 -9.12 10.48
CA ALA A 58 16.24 -9.60 10.96
C ALA A 58 15.07 -9.27 10.01
N TYR A 59 15.20 -8.23 9.18
CA TYR A 59 14.13 -7.79 8.26
C TYR A 59 14.28 -8.36 6.85
N ARG A 60 15.44 -8.93 6.51
CA ARG A 60 15.71 -9.42 5.14
C ARG A 60 14.69 -10.46 4.68
N GLN A 61 14.33 -11.40 5.58
CA GLN A 61 13.39 -12.45 5.24
C GLN A 61 11.99 -11.89 4.91
N ASP A 62 11.49 -10.96 5.71
CA ASP A 62 10.18 -10.34 5.51
C ASP A 62 10.16 -9.55 4.18
N LEU A 63 11.21 -8.77 3.90
CA LEU A 63 11.35 -8.02 2.65
C LEU A 63 11.48 -8.92 1.42
N HIS A 64 12.23 -10.04 1.52
CA HIS A 64 12.31 -11.03 0.45
C HIS A 64 10.98 -11.73 0.19
N THR A 65 10.24 -12.07 1.26
CA THR A 65 8.91 -12.67 1.14
C THR A 65 7.93 -11.71 0.46
N ALA A 66 8.08 -10.41 0.70
CA ALA A 66 7.34 -9.35 0.01
C ALA A 66 7.83 -9.08 -1.42
N ALA A 67 8.81 -9.86 -1.91
CA ALA A 67 9.45 -9.70 -3.22
C ALA A 67 10.01 -8.28 -3.44
N ILE A 68 10.71 -7.74 -2.44
CA ILE A 68 11.42 -6.47 -2.51
C ILE A 68 12.87 -6.72 -2.87
N GLU A 69 13.38 -6.02 -3.87
CA GLU A 69 14.79 -6.01 -4.25
C GLU A 69 15.58 -5.24 -3.19
N LEU A 70 16.56 -5.91 -2.55
CA LEU A 70 17.41 -5.31 -1.53
C LEU A 70 18.68 -4.74 -2.18
N ILE A 71 18.82 -3.43 -2.15
CA ILE A 71 20.00 -2.73 -2.64
C ILE A 71 20.96 -2.54 -1.46
N GLU A 72 22.10 -3.26 -1.51
CA GLU A 72 23.12 -3.19 -0.47
C GLU A 72 23.92 -1.90 -0.59
N ILE A 73 23.98 -1.14 0.49
CA ILE A 73 24.77 0.10 0.61
C ILE A 73 25.70 -0.05 1.83
N PRO A 74 26.87 -0.65 1.67
CA PRO A 74 27.78 -0.81 2.78
C PRO A 74 28.30 0.54 3.27
N GLN A 75 28.14 0.82 4.54
CA GLN A 75 28.74 2.02 5.15
C GLN A 75 30.27 1.84 5.25
N ARG A 76 30.98 2.32 4.27
CA ARG A 76 32.42 2.52 4.37
C ARG A 76 32.66 3.92 4.94
N SER A 77 33.07 3.95 6.24
CA SER A 77 33.64 5.09 7.00
C SER A 77 33.30 6.53 6.51
N TYR A 78 32.85 7.37 7.41
CA TYR A 78 32.67 8.85 7.39
C TYR A 78 32.08 9.55 6.16
N SER A 79 32.28 9.07 4.93
CA SER A 79 31.71 9.65 3.69
C SER A 79 30.46 8.92 3.18
N GLY A 80 30.02 7.85 3.84
CA GLY A 80 28.97 6.95 3.34
C GLY A 80 27.53 7.26 3.79
N LYS A 81 27.31 8.32 4.57
CA LYS A 81 26.00 8.57 5.18
C LYS A 81 24.90 8.85 4.15
N ASN A 82 25.23 9.41 3.00
CA ASN A 82 24.26 9.77 1.95
C ASN A 82 24.32 8.83 0.73
N SER A 83 25.10 7.75 0.79
CA SER A 83 25.25 6.87 -0.39
C SER A 83 23.96 6.11 -0.73
N ALA A 84 23.14 5.75 0.27
CA ALA A 84 21.86 5.12 0.09
C ALA A 84 20.87 6.07 -0.58
N ASP A 85 20.80 7.30 -0.10
CA ASP A 85 19.91 8.35 -0.58
C ASP A 85 20.21 8.69 -2.04
N ILE A 86 21.51 8.90 -2.35
CA ILE A 86 21.97 9.17 -3.73
C ILE A 86 21.61 8.00 -4.65
N ARG A 87 21.82 6.75 -4.21
CA ARG A 87 21.50 5.58 -5.01
C ARG A 87 19.98 5.47 -5.26
N LEU A 88 19.16 5.71 -4.25
CA LEU A 88 17.71 5.74 -4.39
C LEU A 88 17.28 6.80 -5.40
N VAL A 89 17.81 8.02 -5.29
CA VAL A 89 17.53 9.14 -6.21
C VAL A 89 17.88 8.76 -7.65
N VAL A 90 19.08 8.20 -7.88
CA VAL A 90 19.53 7.80 -9.22
C VAL A 90 18.61 6.71 -9.79
N ASP A 91 18.30 5.67 -9.02
CA ASP A 91 17.45 4.56 -9.47
C ASP A 91 16.02 5.02 -9.74
N ALA A 92 15.47 5.95 -8.94
CA ALA A 92 14.16 6.53 -9.17
C ALA A 92 14.09 7.37 -10.44
N MET A 93 15.12 8.21 -10.67
CA MET A 93 15.20 9.04 -11.87
C MET A 93 15.44 8.20 -13.13
N ASP A 94 16.31 7.18 -13.06
CA ASP A 94 16.49 6.23 -14.17
C ASP A 94 15.17 5.57 -14.55
N LEU A 95 14.42 5.10 -13.55
CA LEU A 95 13.11 4.49 -13.79
C LEU A 95 12.09 5.48 -14.37
N CYS A 96 12.12 6.73 -13.90
CA CYS A 96 11.23 7.78 -14.39
C CYS A 96 11.37 8.02 -15.90
N TYR A 97 12.60 7.97 -16.42
CA TYR A 97 12.89 8.18 -17.84
C TYR A 97 12.82 6.89 -18.67
N SER A 98 13.19 5.75 -18.09
CA SER A 98 13.25 4.47 -18.82
C SER A 98 11.92 3.72 -18.89
N LYS A 99 10.96 4.02 -18.01
CA LYS A 99 9.67 3.32 -17.89
C LYS A 99 8.49 4.29 -17.88
N GLU A 100 8.11 4.77 -19.06
CA GLU A 100 7.04 5.76 -19.24
C GLU A 100 5.71 5.31 -18.62
N HIS A 101 5.41 4.00 -18.66
CA HIS A 101 4.19 3.42 -18.12
C HIS A 101 4.11 3.46 -16.59
N VAL A 102 5.21 3.71 -15.88
CA VAL A 102 5.21 3.99 -14.44
C VAL A 102 4.78 5.44 -14.23
N ASP A 103 3.57 5.63 -13.71
CA ASP A 103 2.96 6.95 -13.52
C ASP A 103 3.04 7.45 -12.07
N THR A 104 3.31 6.56 -11.12
CA THR A 104 3.27 6.83 -9.69
C THR A 104 4.55 6.36 -8.99
N PHE A 105 5.15 7.23 -8.20
CA PHE A 105 6.33 6.93 -7.40
C PHE A 105 5.99 7.02 -5.92
N ALA A 106 6.15 5.92 -5.20
CA ALA A 106 5.98 5.85 -3.75
C ALA A 106 7.36 5.88 -3.08
N ILE A 107 7.66 6.95 -2.36
CA ILE A 107 8.93 7.17 -1.65
C ILE A 107 8.69 7.01 -0.15
N ALA A 108 9.25 5.97 0.44
CA ALA A 108 9.16 5.74 1.87
C ALA A 108 10.43 6.24 2.57
N SER A 109 10.37 7.46 3.06
CA SER A 109 11.37 8.14 3.90
C SER A 109 10.73 9.36 4.57
N GLY A 110 11.31 9.84 5.66
CA GLY A 110 10.97 11.11 6.30
C GLY A 110 11.98 12.23 6.01
N ASP A 111 13.04 11.93 5.25
CA ASP A 111 14.16 12.86 5.06
C ASP A 111 13.83 13.93 4.01
N SER A 112 14.06 15.20 4.40
CA SER A 112 13.91 16.36 3.50
C SER A 112 14.83 16.33 2.29
N ASP A 113 15.94 15.59 2.35
CA ASP A 113 16.89 15.46 1.26
C ASP A 113 16.28 14.80 0.00
N PHE A 114 15.14 14.15 0.14
CA PHE A 114 14.35 13.63 -0.99
C PHE A 114 13.39 14.66 -1.61
N SER A 115 13.21 15.85 -1.03
CA SER A 115 12.33 16.87 -1.60
C SER A 115 12.70 17.28 -3.04
N PRO A 116 14.01 17.40 -3.41
CA PRO A 116 14.40 17.66 -4.80
C PRO A 116 14.00 16.52 -5.76
N LEU A 117 14.08 15.25 -5.32
CA LEU A 117 13.64 14.10 -6.11
C LEU A 117 12.12 14.19 -6.36
N VAL A 118 11.34 14.44 -5.30
CA VAL A 118 9.87 14.59 -5.40
C VAL A 118 9.51 15.68 -6.40
N SER A 119 10.11 16.86 -6.27
CA SER A 119 9.89 17.96 -7.21
C SER A 119 10.22 17.56 -8.66
N LYS A 120 11.33 16.85 -8.86
CA LYS A 120 11.75 16.42 -10.20
C LYS A 120 10.85 15.36 -10.82
N LEU A 121 10.32 14.44 -10.03
CA LEU A 121 9.33 13.46 -10.48
C LEU A 121 8.04 14.17 -10.90
N ARG A 122 7.56 15.14 -10.12
CA ARG A 122 6.35 15.92 -10.42
C ARG A 122 6.53 16.79 -11.68
N GLU A 123 7.71 17.39 -11.90
CA GLU A 123 8.04 18.07 -13.16
C GLU A 123 7.92 17.14 -14.38
N ASN A 124 8.15 15.84 -14.19
CA ASN A 124 7.96 14.80 -15.21
C ASN A 124 6.55 14.19 -15.22
N ALA A 125 5.57 14.93 -14.70
CA ALA A 125 4.16 14.51 -14.63
C ALA A 125 3.93 13.16 -13.90
N LYS A 126 4.82 12.78 -12.97
CA LYS A 126 4.63 11.61 -12.12
C LYS A 126 3.90 12.01 -10.83
N TYR A 127 2.96 11.16 -10.40
CA TYR A 127 2.30 11.31 -9.11
C TYR A 127 3.20 10.76 -8.01
N VAL A 128 3.40 11.53 -6.94
CA VAL A 128 4.31 11.13 -5.86
C VAL A 128 3.56 10.91 -4.55
N ILE A 129 3.69 9.70 -4.02
CA ILE A 129 3.18 9.30 -2.71
C ILE A 129 4.36 9.23 -1.74
N GLY A 130 4.37 10.08 -0.73
CA GLY A 130 5.28 9.96 0.40
C GLY A 130 4.75 8.97 1.43
N LEU A 131 5.63 8.19 2.05
CA LEU A 131 5.32 7.37 3.22
C LEU A 131 6.37 7.63 4.29
N GLY A 132 5.96 7.91 5.52
CA GLY A 132 6.90 8.24 6.59
C GLY A 132 6.38 7.89 7.97
N VAL A 133 7.24 8.05 8.97
CA VAL A 133 6.88 7.94 10.39
C VAL A 133 6.72 9.36 10.93
N GLU A 134 5.60 9.64 11.58
CA GLU A 134 5.16 10.98 11.97
C GLU A 134 6.26 11.82 12.66
N ASN A 135 6.99 11.24 13.63
CA ASN A 135 8.00 11.97 14.40
C ASN A 135 9.35 12.16 13.69
N SER A 136 9.61 11.45 12.60
CA SER A 136 10.86 11.50 11.85
C SER A 136 10.70 12.01 10.43
N THR A 137 9.52 12.57 10.12
CA THR A 137 9.21 13.09 8.79
C THR A 137 9.27 14.61 8.79
N SER A 138 9.97 15.17 7.80
CA SER A 138 10.05 16.60 7.56
C SER A 138 8.78 17.13 6.91
N ASP A 139 8.25 18.27 7.42
CA ASP A 139 7.11 18.96 6.82
C ASP A 139 7.39 19.33 5.35
N LEU A 140 8.64 19.71 5.03
CA LEU A 140 9.03 20.05 3.68
C LEU A 140 8.82 18.87 2.69
N LEU A 141 9.11 17.65 3.11
CA LEU A 141 8.87 16.47 2.28
C LEU A 141 7.37 16.22 2.11
N VAL A 142 6.59 16.34 3.20
CA VAL A 142 5.14 16.15 3.19
C VAL A 142 4.47 17.10 2.20
N GLU A 143 4.80 18.40 2.27
CA GLU A 143 4.19 19.45 1.44
C GLU A 143 4.55 19.32 -0.05
N ASN A 144 5.68 18.69 -0.37
CA ASN A 144 6.10 18.50 -1.76
C ASN A 144 5.41 17.29 -2.43
N CYS A 145 4.91 16.31 -1.67
CA CYS A 145 4.24 15.13 -2.22
C CYS A 145 2.81 15.47 -2.69
N ASP A 146 2.29 14.72 -3.65
CA ASP A 146 0.87 14.78 -4.04
C ASP A 146 -0.03 14.13 -2.99
N GLU A 147 0.49 13.13 -2.28
CA GLU A 147 -0.14 12.48 -1.14
C GLU A 147 0.94 12.06 -0.14
N PHE A 148 0.63 12.13 1.16
CA PHE A 148 1.52 11.60 2.20
C PHE A 148 0.76 10.65 3.12
N ILE A 149 1.38 9.52 3.47
CA ILE A 149 0.80 8.46 4.29
C ILE A 149 1.70 8.24 5.50
N PHE A 150 1.18 8.48 6.69
CA PHE A 150 1.90 8.17 7.92
C PHE A 150 1.75 6.68 8.30
N TYR A 151 2.85 6.07 8.70
CA TYR A 151 2.89 4.66 9.10
C TYR A 151 1.95 4.36 10.27
N GLU A 152 1.78 5.31 11.17
CA GLU A 152 0.86 5.21 12.30
C GLU A 152 -0.60 5.05 11.87
N ASP A 153 -0.99 5.70 10.80
CA ASP A 153 -2.35 5.58 10.25
C ASP A 153 -2.60 4.20 9.65
N LEU A 154 -1.56 3.58 9.09
CA LEU A 154 -1.65 2.20 8.61
C LEU A 154 -1.91 1.22 9.76
N ILE A 155 -1.25 1.41 10.90
CA ILE A 155 -1.47 0.60 12.10
C ILE A 155 -2.88 0.82 12.68
N ARG A 156 -3.34 2.08 12.73
CA ARG A 156 -4.69 2.40 13.22
C ARG A 156 -5.77 1.74 12.37
N SER A 157 -5.57 1.70 11.06
CA SER A 157 -6.54 1.15 10.12
C SER A 157 -6.71 -0.38 10.21
N GLN A 158 -5.74 -1.11 10.80
CA GLN A 158 -5.83 -2.57 11.02
C GLN A 158 -6.82 -2.98 12.12
N LYS A 159 -7.24 -2.07 12.99
CA LYS A 159 -7.94 -2.39 14.24
C LYS A 159 -9.45 -2.62 14.10
N THR A 160 -9.95 -3.19 13.02
CA THR A 160 -11.38 -3.55 12.97
C THR A 160 -11.56 -5.06 12.80
N PRO A 161 -11.63 -5.82 13.89
CA PRO A 161 -11.87 -7.25 13.80
C PRO A 161 -13.35 -7.53 13.54
N LEU A 162 -13.63 -8.48 12.66
CA LEU A 162 -14.94 -9.16 12.52
C LEU A 162 -15.30 -10.04 13.73
N LYS A 163 -14.87 -9.65 14.94
CA LYS A 163 -14.88 -10.48 16.16
C LYS A 163 -16.26 -10.77 16.77
N GLN A 164 -17.36 -10.29 16.20
CA GLN A 164 -18.70 -10.46 16.82
C GLN A 164 -19.59 -11.50 16.13
N HIS A 165 -19.15 -12.12 15.05
CA HIS A 165 -19.97 -13.09 14.31
C HIS A 165 -19.35 -14.48 14.47
N ASN A 166 -20.18 -15.49 14.73
CA ASN A 166 -19.76 -16.90 14.79
C ASN A 166 -19.50 -17.43 13.36
N ILE A 167 -18.53 -16.81 12.67
CA ILE A 167 -18.18 -17.06 11.26
C ILE A 167 -17.03 -18.07 11.24
N PRO A 168 -17.09 -19.13 10.43
CA PRO A 168 -15.94 -20.01 10.22
C PRO A 168 -14.71 -19.24 9.78
N ALA A 169 -13.54 -19.54 10.34
CA ALA A 169 -12.29 -18.79 10.11
C ALA A 169 -11.98 -18.55 8.62
N LYS A 170 -12.25 -19.56 7.77
CA LYS A 170 -12.04 -19.47 6.32
C LYS A 170 -12.94 -18.44 5.66
N LYS A 171 -14.19 -18.31 6.08
CA LYS A 171 -15.11 -17.28 5.56
C LYS A 171 -14.79 -15.91 6.12
N ALA A 172 -14.38 -15.83 7.39
CA ALA A 172 -13.97 -14.59 8.03
C ALA A 172 -12.81 -13.94 7.26
N GLU A 173 -11.80 -14.71 6.83
CA GLU A 173 -10.71 -14.24 5.98
C GLU A 173 -11.20 -13.61 4.67
N ALA A 174 -12.18 -14.23 4.00
CA ALA A 174 -12.74 -13.66 2.77
C ALA A 174 -13.46 -12.33 3.04
N PHE A 175 -14.25 -12.25 4.12
CA PHE A 175 -14.93 -11.00 4.48
C PHE A 175 -13.95 -9.90 4.90
N GLU A 176 -12.88 -10.22 5.62
CA GLU A 176 -11.85 -9.24 5.98
C GLU A 176 -11.21 -8.60 4.74
N VAL A 177 -10.85 -9.41 3.75
CA VAL A 177 -10.28 -8.90 2.49
C VAL A 177 -11.29 -8.03 1.74
N VAL A 178 -12.55 -8.44 1.66
CA VAL A 178 -13.63 -7.67 1.00
C VAL A 178 -13.88 -6.34 1.72
N ILE A 179 -14.08 -6.36 3.04
CA ILE A 179 -14.36 -5.15 3.83
C ILE A 179 -13.17 -4.18 3.78
N SER A 180 -11.94 -4.70 3.90
CA SER A 180 -10.76 -3.86 3.77
C SER A 180 -10.61 -3.23 2.38
N SER A 181 -11.11 -3.91 1.34
CA SER A 181 -11.11 -3.37 -0.03
C SER A 181 -12.20 -2.31 -0.25
N ILE A 182 -13.37 -2.47 0.36
CA ILE A 182 -14.43 -1.45 0.33
C ILE A 182 -13.95 -0.18 1.04
N ARG A 183 -13.40 -0.31 2.25
CA ARG A 183 -12.81 0.82 2.99
C ARG A 183 -11.71 1.52 2.23
N ALA A 184 -10.92 0.77 1.45
CA ALA A 184 -9.90 1.34 0.59
C ALA A 184 -10.52 2.25 -0.47
N LEU A 185 -11.57 1.79 -1.16
CA LEU A 185 -12.28 2.57 -2.17
C LEU A 185 -12.97 3.81 -1.58
N GLU A 186 -13.51 3.72 -0.35
CA GLU A 186 -14.05 4.88 0.38
C GLU A 186 -12.96 5.92 0.67
N ARG A 187 -11.77 5.49 1.15
CA ARG A 187 -10.62 6.39 1.37
C ARG A 187 -10.13 7.08 0.11
N GLU A 188 -10.25 6.41 -1.05
CA GLU A 188 -9.93 7.00 -2.37
C GLU A 188 -11.06 7.91 -2.89
N GLY A 189 -12.05 8.24 -2.06
CA GLY A 189 -13.12 9.18 -2.41
C GLY A 189 -14.13 8.63 -3.41
N LYS A 190 -14.22 7.31 -3.60
CA LYS A 190 -15.22 6.72 -4.48
C LYS A 190 -16.61 6.84 -3.85
N THR A 191 -17.48 7.62 -4.47
CA THR A 191 -18.87 7.85 -4.01
C THR A 191 -19.81 6.71 -4.38
N ALA A 192 -19.50 5.97 -5.45
CA ALA A 192 -20.23 4.81 -5.90
C ALA A 192 -19.29 3.61 -5.97
N ILE A 193 -19.45 2.65 -5.06
CA ILE A 193 -18.58 1.48 -4.94
C ILE A 193 -19.31 0.26 -5.52
N TRP A 194 -18.91 -0.11 -6.75
CA TRP A 194 -19.46 -1.26 -7.44
C TRP A 194 -18.77 -2.57 -7.03
N ALA A 195 -19.49 -3.66 -7.05
CA ALA A 195 -18.98 -5.00 -6.76
C ALA A 195 -17.75 -5.37 -7.62
N SER A 196 -17.70 -4.91 -8.88
CA SER A 196 -16.56 -5.09 -9.77
C SER A 196 -15.30 -4.40 -9.25
N MET A 197 -15.41 -3.15 -8.80
CA MET A 197 -14.30 -2.38 -8.23
C MET A 197 -13.76 -3.06 -6.96
N VAL A 198 -14.66 -3.54 -6.10
CA VAL A 198 -14.26 -4.30 -4.90
C VAL A 198 -13.52 -5.57 -5.30
N LYS A 199 -14.03 -6.34 -6.27
CA LYS A 199 -13.40 -7.56 -6.77
C LYS A 199 -12.00 -7.30 -7.34
N GLU A 200 -11.81 -6.23 -8.11
CA GLU A 200 -10.50 -5.81 -8.63
C GLU A 200 -9.52 -5.50 -7.49
N THR A 201 -9.96 -4.71 -6.51
CA THR A 201 -9.13 -4.38 -5.34
C THR A 201 -8.77 -5.62 -4.52
N VAL A 202 -9.72 -6.54 -4.32
CA VAL A 202 -9.47 -7.84 -3.68
C VAL A 202 -8.41 -8.62 -4.44
N LYS A 203 -8.50 -8.69 -5.77
CA LYS A 203 -7.52 -9.39 -6.63
C LYS A 203 -6.13 -8.76 -6.58
N ARG A 204 -6.02 -7.44 -6.49
CA ARG A 204 -4.73 -6.76 -6.31
C ARG A 204 -4.09 -7.10 -4.96
N LYS A 205 -4.88 -7.05 -3.88
CA LYS A 205 -4.41 -7.38 -2.51
C LYS A 205 -4.07 -8.86 -2.34
N LYS A 206 -4.87 -9.72 -2.95
CA LYS A 206 -4.74 -11.18 -2.84
C LYS A 206 -4.96 -11.84 -4.21
N PRO A 207 -3.92 -11.95 -5.06
CA PRO A 207 -4.03 -12.51 -6.40
C PRO A 207 -4.58 -13.95 -6.43
N SER A 208 -4.32 -14.72 -5.37
CA SER A 208 -4.82 -16.10 -5.19
C SER A 208 -6.28 -16.18 -4.76
N PHE A 209 -6.96 -15.04 -4.53
CA PHE A 209 -8.36 -15.04 -4.10
C PHE A 209 -9.23 -15.70 -5.16
N ALA A 210 -9.94 -16.75 -4.76
CA ALA A 210 -10.97 -17.40 -5.56
C ALA A 210 -12.18 -17.68 -4.66
N GLU A 211 -13.35 -17.27 -5.09
CA GLU A 211 -14.60 -17.40 -4.32
C GLU A 211 -14.88 -18.86 -3.95
N SER A 212 -14.55 -19.78 -4.84
CA SER A 212 -14.73 -21.23 -4.63
C SER A 212 -13.89 -21.77 -3.47
N HIS A 213 -12.72 -21.20 -3.19
CA HIS A 213 -11.90 -21.57 -2.03
C HIS A 213 -12.61 -21.30 -0.70
N TYR A 214 -13.51 -20.31 -0.69
CA TYR A 214 -14.28 -19.90 0.49
C TYR A 214 -15.70 -20.48 0.49
N GLY A 215 -16.04 -21.33 -0.52
CA GLY A 215 -17.32 -22.03 -0.62
C GLY A 215 -18.42 -21.23 -1.34
N TYR A 216 -18.05 -20.22 -2.13
CA TYR A 216 -19.00 -19.41 -2.90
C TYR A 216 -18.92 -19.72 -4.39
N SER A 217 -20.08 -19.80 -5.05
CA SER A 217 -20.17 -19.99 -6.50
C SER A 217 -19.85 -18.73 -7.30
N SER A 218 -19.94 -17.55 -6.69
CA SER A 218 -19.64 -16.26 -7.30
C SER A 218 -19.32 -15.19 -6.26
N PHE A 219 -18.71 -14.09 -6.70
CA PHE A 219 -18.44 -12.94 -5.84
C PHE A 219 -19.73 -12.29 -5.32
N SER A 220 -20.79 -12.28 -6.13
CA SER A 220 -22.11 -11.81 -5.71
C SER A 220 -22.66 -12.61 -4.53
N LYS A 221 -22.52 -13.96 -4.56
CA LYS A 221 -22.98 -14.81 -3.44
C LYS A 221 -22.20 -14.56 -2.15
N LEU A 222 -20.93 -14.24 -2.25
CA LEU A 222 -20.11 -13.83 -1.10
C LEU A 222 -20.61 -12.49 -0.52
N LEU A 223 -20.91 -11.50 -1.39
CA LEU A 223 -21.45 -10.20 -0.95
C LEU A 223 -22.84 -10.34 -0.33
N GLU A 224 -23.72 -11.16 -0.92
CA GLU A 224 -25.07 -11.44 -0.37
C GLU A 224 -25.00 -12.07 1.04
N GLU A 225 -24.05 -12.99 1.28
CA GLU A 225 -23.82 -13.53 2.63
C GLU A 225 -23.26 -12.48 3.59
N ALA A 226 -22.35 -11.60 3.13
CA ALA A 226 -21.87 -10.50 3.94
C ALA A 226 -23.00 -9.52 4.35
N GLU A 227 -23.96 -9.27 3.47
CA GLU A 227 -25.17 -8.50 3.78
C GLU A 227 -26.06 -9.19 4.80
N ASN A 228 -26.32 -10.50 4.65
CA ASN A 228 -27.09 -11.30 5.60
C ASN A 228 -26.47 -11.29 7.01
N LEU A 229 -25.14 -11.21 7.08
CA LEU A 229 -24.36 -11.06 8.32
C LEU A 229 -24.29 -9.60 8.82
N LYS A 230 -24.96 -8.67 8.14
CA LYS A 230 -24.98 -7.25 8.46
C LYS A 230 -23.57 -6.59 8.46
N LEU A 231 -22.66 -7.09 7.65
CA LEU A 231 -21.32 -6.53 7.50
C LEU A 231 -21.29 -5.35 6.50
N LEU A 232 -22.22 -5.35 5.56
CA LEU A 232 -22.40 -4.33 4.53
C LEU A 232 -23.87 -4.29 4.07
N GLN A 233 -24.21 -3.29 3.27
CA GLN A 233 -25.51 -3.18 2.60
C GLN A 233 -25.33 -3.11 1.09
N LEU A 234 -26.17 -3.83 0.36
CA LEU A 234 -26.16 -3.90 -1.10
C LEU A 234 -27.39 -3.19 -1.69
N LYS A 235 -27.18 -2.50 -2.78
CA LYS A 235 -28.24 -2.00 -3.63
C LYS A 235 -28.06 -2.60 -5.03
N ARG A 236 -29.06 -3.33 -5.51
CA ARG A 236 -29.02 -3.87 -6.87
C ARG A 236 -29.36 -2.79 -7.87
N ASP A 237 -28.52 -2.61 -8.88
CA ASP A 237 -28.82 -1.74 -10.00
C ASP A 237 -29.70 -2.50 -11.01
N GLU A 238 -30.88 -1.96 -11.29
CA GLU A 238 -31.87 -2.61 -12.16
C GLU A 238 -31.43 -2.72 -13.62
N ARG A 239 -30.53 -1.81 -14.07
CA ARG A 239 -30.08 -1.77 -15.46
C ARG A 239 -28.96 -2.75 -15.76
N SER A 240 -27.95 -2.82 -14.86
CA SER A 240 -26.79 -3.70 -15.06
C SER A 240 -26.92 -5.02 -14.32
N GLY A 241 -27.84 -5.14 -13.36
CA GLY A 241 -27.95 -6.28 -12.46
C GLY A 241 -26.80 -6.40 -11.44
N SER A 242 -25.87 -5.43 -11.47
CA SER A 242 -24.70 -5.40 -10.57
C SER A 242 -25.08 -4.88 -9.18
N TYR A 243 -24.25 -5.20 -8.19
CA TYR A 243 -24.40 -4.66 -6.85
C TYR A 243 -23.56 -3.39 -6.65
N LEU A 244 -24.20 -2.40 -6.01
CA LEU A 244 -23.58 -1.21 -5.44
C LEU A 244 -23.52 -1.41 -3.93
N ILE A 245 -22.40 -1.16 -3.30
CA ILE A 245 -22.24 -1.14 -1.85
C ILE A 245 -22.70 0.23 -1.35
N SER A 246 -23.74 0.24 -0.52
CA SER A 246 -24.36 1.49 -0.05
C SER A 246 -23.87 1.90 1.34
N HIS A 247 -23.41 0.96 2.15
CA HIS A 247 -22.91 1.23 3.50
C HIS A 247 -22.09 0.05 4.03
N LEU A 248 -21.03 0.34 4.83
CA LEU A 248 -20.39 -0.62 5.73
C LEU A 248 -20.98 -0.48 7.13
N SER A 249 -21.33 -1.60 7.74
CA SER A 249 -21.92 -1.63 9.09
C SER A 249 -20.86 -1.54 10.19
#